data_1efad9e2c128404353aa53d4043b6f91
#
_entry.id   1efad9e2c128404353aa53d4043b6f91
#
_cell.length_a   1.000
_cell.length_b   1.000
_cell.length_c   1.000
_cell.angle_alpha   90.00
_cell.angle_beta   90.00
_cell.angle_gamma   90.00
#
_symmetry.space_group_name_H-M   'P 1'
#
loop_
_entity.id
_entity.type
_entity.pdbx_description
1 polymer ?
#
loop_
_entity_poly.entity_id
_entity_poly.type
_entity_poly.pdbx_seq_one_letter_code
_entity_poly.pdbx_strand_id
1 'polypeptide(L)'
;MPTYPGTSRGSAWLRRFGYVLLYFLLSLVALLQILPLVWLLLFSLKNNQEVFDMAPFSLPATPRWENYVKVWTEGNISLYFFNSVWITVVSVVVTVLFASLVTFAITRMRWKGRSLVLGLFMVGLMIPVHSTLIPLFSLFLKLHLTDHPLSVILSYIAFNMPITIMILLGFYYALPREVEEAAVMDGCSVHRIFFRIVLPMTSSVISTTAIINMIYNWNEFIFVNTFISTDSYKTLTVGVQNFIGQYTTDWGAIGATLMISIMPILIAFLILSNRIVEGIAAGSVKG
;
A
#
# COMPACT_ATOMS: atom_id res chain seq x y z
N MET A 1 23.88 -6.57 50.86
CA MET A 1 22.71 -7.12 50.14
C MET A 1 21.68 -6.00 50.01
N PRO A 2 21.40 -5.48 48.81
CA PRO A 2 20.34 -4.49 48.64
C PRO A 2 19.00 -5.22 48.57
N THR A 3 18.11 -4.91 49.50
CA THR A 3 16.73 -5.41 49.54
C THR A 3 15.94 -4.72 48.45
N TYR A 4 15.49 -5.48 47.43
CA TYR A 4 14.54 -4.99 46.43
C TYR A 4 13.19 -4.69 47.09
N PRO A 5 12.61 -3.50 46.87
CA PRO A 5 11.30 -3.17 47.44
C PRO A 5 10.25 -4.09 46.83
N GLY A 6 9.58 -4.86 47.69
CA GLY A 6 8.51 -5.76 47.32
C GLY A 6 7.37 -4.99 46.61
N THR A 7 6.99 -5.42 45.43
CA THR A 7 5.86 -4.88 44.69
C THR A 7 4.59 -5.03 45.51
N SER A 8 4.04 -3.92 46.02
CA SER A 8 2.82 -3.93 46.85
C SER A 8 1.65 -4.55 46.06
N ARG A 9 0.80 -5.37 46.70
CA ARG A 9 -0.40 -5.99 46.11
C ARG A 9 -1.29 -4.98 45.40
N GLY A 10 -1.33 -3.72 45.78
CA GLY A 10 -2.06 -2.63 45.12
C GLY A 10 -1.54 -2.28 43.74
N SER A 11 -0.23 -2.37 43.49
CA SER A 11 0.36 -2.08 42.19
C SER A 11 0.06 -3.18 41.15
N ALA A 12 -0.16 -4.41 41.58
CA ALA A 12 -0.52 -5.52 40.71
C ALA A 12 -2.00 -5.46 40.27
N TRP A 13 -2.89 -5.01 41.16
CA TRP A 13 -4.31 -4.83 40.83
C TRP A 13 -4.52 -3.66 39.85
N LEU A 14 -3.87 -2.52 40.12
CA LEU A 14 -3.89 -1.36 39.22
C LEU A 14 -3.38 -1.71 37.82
N ARG A 15 -2.29 -2.50 37.72
CA ARG A 15 -1.80 -2.99 36.40
C ARG A 15 -2.79 -3.91 35.71
N ARG A 16 -3.42 -4.86 36.42
CA ARG A 16 -4.46 -5.74 35.85
C ARG A 16 -5.64 -4.95 35.36
N PHE A 17 -6.13 -3.99 36.14
CA PHE A 17 -7.20 -3.09 35.73
C PHE A 17 -6.83 -2.29 34.47
N GLY A 18 -5.61 -1.74 34.42
CA GLY A 18 -5.07 -1.04 33.25
C GLY A 18 -5.04 -1.91 31.99
N TYR A 19 -4.62 -3.18 32.12
CA TYR A 19 -4.66 -4.12 30.98
C TYR A 19 -6.08 -4.47 30.54
N VAL A 20 -7.00 -4.71 31.48
CA VAL A 20 -8.39 -4.98 31.15
C VAL A 20 -9.03 -3.81 30.42
N LEU A 21 -8.81 -2.58 30.91
CA LEU A 21 -9.29 -1.36 30.26
C LEU A 21 -8.67 -1.18 28.86
N LEU A 22 -7.36 -1.41 28.73
CA LEU A 22 -6.66 -1.34 27.45
C LEU A 22 -7.23 -2.35 26.44
N TYR A 23 -7.36 -3.62 26.83
CA TYR A 23 -7.93 -4.63 25.93
C TYR A 23 -9.38 -4.34 25.57
N PHE A 24 -10.17 -3.84 26.52
CA PHE A 24 -11.54 -3.40 26.25
C PHE A 24 -11.59 -2.29 25.21
N LEU A 25 -10.78 -1.24 25.38
CA LEU A 25 -10.69 -0.13 24.43
C LEU A 25 -10.19 -0.60 23.06
N LEU A 26 -9.16 -1.44 22.99
CA LEU A 26 -8.67 -1.99 21.75
C LEU A 26 -9.71 -2.86 21.05
N SER A 27 -10.47 -3.67 21.80
CA SER A 27 -11.56 -4.48 21.25
C SER A 27 -12.69 -3.60 20.71
N LEU A 28 -13.03 -2.52 21.43
CA LEU A 28 -14.04 -1.56 20.97
C LEU A 28 -13.61 -0.88 19.66
N VAL A 29 -12.36 -0.42 19.58
CA VAL A 29 -11.81 0.16 18.34
C VAL A 29 -11.81 -0.86 17.21
N ALA A 30 -11.43 -2.11 17.46
CA ALA A 30 -11.44 -3.16 16.44
C ALA A 30 -12.86 -3.42 15.92
N LEU A 31 -13.85 -3.50 16.81
CA LEU A 31 -15.26 -3.66 16.43
C LEU A 31 -15.75 -2.50 15.57
N LEU A 32 -15.45 -1.25 15.98
CA LEU A 32 -15.82 -0.07 15.20
C LEU A 32 -15.20 -0.05 13.80
N GLN A 33 -13.96 -0.55 13.64
CA GLN A 33 -13.31 -0.65 12.33
C GLN A 33 -13.88 -1.77 11.45
N ILE A 34 -14.44 -2.83 12.03
CA ILE A 34 -15.08 -3.92 11.29
C ILE A 34 -16.47 -3.52 10.79
N LEU A 35 -17.17 -2.63 11.49
CA LEU A 35 -18.55 -2.21 11.13
C LEU A 35 -18.70 -1.75 9.67
N PRO A 36 -17.83 -0.88 9.11
CA PRO A 36 -17.94 -0.49 7.70
C PRO A 36 -17.81 -1.66 6.72
N LEU A 37 -16.97 -2.65 7.04
CA LEU A 37 -16.80 -3.84 6.20
C LEU A 37 -18.04 -4.74 6.24
N VAL A 38 -18.62 -4.92 7.41
CA VAL A 38 -19.89 -5.65 7.56
C VAL A 38 -21.01 -4.93 6.81
N TRP A 39 -21.10 -3.59 6.97
CA TRP A 39 -22.05 -2.78 6.23
C TRP A 39 -21.88 -2.92 4.72
N LEU A 40 -20.65 -2.82 4.21
CA LEU A 40 -20.38 -2.96 2.78
C LEU A 40 -20.75 -4.35 2.26
N LEU A 41 -20.48 -5.41 3.04
CA LEU A 41 -20.89 -6.77 2.70
C LEU A 41 -22.41 -6.88 2.59
N LEU A 42 -23.15 -6.37 3.58
CA LEU A 42 -24.62 -6.35 3.54
C LEU A 42 -25.15 -5.52 2.37
N PHE A 43 -24.54 -4.36 2.15
CA PHE A 43 -24.87 -3.46 1.04
C PHE A 43 -24.69 -4.14 -0.33
N SER A 44 -23.59 -4.88 -0.52
CA SER A 44 -23.30 -5.58 -1.77
C SER A 44 -24.28 -6.71 -2.10
N LEU A 45 -25.01 -7.19 -1.12
CA LEU A 45 -26.00 -8.27 -1.27
C LEU A 45 -27.44 -7.76 -1.39
N LYS A 46 -27.65 -6.44 -1.41
CA LYS A 46 -28.96 -5.80 -1.55
C LYS A 46 -29.27 -5.42 -3.00
N ASN A 47 -30.55 -5.25 -3.31
CA ASN A 47 -31.01 -4.57 -4.52
C ASN A 47 -31.14 -3.05 -4.29
N ASN A 48 -31.41 -2.29 -5.35
CA ASN A 48 -31.55 -0.84 -5.26
C ASN A 48 -32.65 -0.38 -4.29
N GLN A 49 -33.78 -1.06 -4.25
CA GLN A 49 -34.87 -0.71 -3.33
C GLN A 49 -34.47 -0.94 -1.87
N GLU A 50 -33.92 -2.12 -1.58
CA GLU A 50 -33.45 -2.46 -0.23
C GLU A 50 -32.35 -1.52 0.30
N VAL A 51 -31.51 -1.00 -0.59
CA VAL A 51 -30.46 -0.03 -0.23
C VAL A 51 -31.05 1.27 0.32
N PHE A 52 -32.19 1.73 -0.23
CA PHE A 52 -32.82 2.99 0.18
C PHE A 52 -33.93 2.80 1.21
N ASP A 53 -34.70 1.70 1.15
CA ASP A 53 -35.88 1.49 1.99
C ASP A 53 -35.56 0.85 3.33
N MET A 54 -34.43 0.17 3.44
CA MET A 54 -34.02 -0.56 4.65
C MET A 54 -32.95 0.17 5.48
N ALA A 55 -32.90 -0.12 6.77
CA ALA A 55 -31.85 0.36 7.65
C ALA A 55 -30.46 -0.12 7.14
N PRO A 56 -29.38 0.69 7.30
CA PRO A 56 -28.06 0.39 6.74
C PRO A 56 -27.50 -1.00 7.10
N PHE A 57 -27.73 -1.46 8.33
CA PHE A 57 -27.25 -2.75 8.83
C PHE A 57 -28.31 -3.87 8.79
N SER A 58 -29.50 -3.63 8.18
CA SER A 58 -30.47 -4.70 7.99
C SER A 58 -29.95 -5.78 7.05
N LEU A 59 -30.31 -7.02 7.34
CA LEU A 59 -30.06 -8.13 6.43
C LEU A 59 -30.87 -7.96 5.15
N PRO A 60 -30.35 -8.31 3.97
CA PRO A 60 -31.14 -8.35 2.74
C PRO A 60 -32.26 -9.39 2.86
N ALA A 61 -33.42 -9.12 2.29
CA ALA A 61 -34.52 -10.07 2.28
C ALA A 61 -34.15 -11.37 1.56
N THR A 62 -33.42 -11.24 0.45
CA THR A 62 -32.82 -12.34 -0.28
C THR A 62 -31.40 -11.92 -0.68
N PRO A 63 -30.32 -12.58 -0.16
CA PRO A 63 -28.96 -12.24 -0.50
C PRO A 63 -28.69 -12.38 -2.01
N ARG A 64 -28.35 -11.28 -2.67
CA ARG A 64 -28.13 -11.23 -4.12
C ARG A 64 -26.68 -11.49 -4.50
N TRP A 65 -26.28 -12.74 -4.47
CA TRP A 65 -24.95 -13.16 -4.97
C TRP A 65 -24.79 -12.90 -6.46
N GLU A 66 -25.89 -12.73 -7.19
CA GLU A 66 -25.92 -12.34 -8.59
C GLU A 66 -25.17 -11.03 -8.86
N ASN A 67 -25.15 -10.08 -7.91
CA ASN A 67 -24.38 -8.85 -8.03
C ASN A 67 -22.91 -9.13 -8.31
N TYR A 68 -22.32 -10.11 -7.62
CA TYR A 68 -20.91 -10.50 -7.80
C TYR A 68 -20.69 -11.15 -9.18
N VAL A 69 -21.58 -12.03 -9.60
CA VAL A 69 -21.51 -12.66 -10.94
C VAL A 69 -21.62 -11.59 -12.01
N LYS A 70 -22.61 -10.71 -11.90
CA LYS A 70 -22.85 -9.62 -12.85
C LYS A 70 -21.63 -8.72 -13.02
N VAL A 71 -21.05 -8.22 -11.92
CA VAL A 71 -19.89 -7.33 -12.01
C VAL A 71 -18.66 -8.03 -12.58
N TRP A 72 -18.47 -9.30 -12.25
CA TRP A 72 -17.33 -10.08 -12.73
C TRP A 72 -17.40 -10.40 -14.22
N THR A 73 -18.59 -10.75 -14.74
CA THR A 73 -18.78 -11.21 -16.13
C THR A 73 -19.21 -10.08 -17.08
N GLU A 74 -20.12 -9.20 -16.65
CA GLU A 74 -20.70 -8.18 -17.52
C GLU A 74 -20.07 -6.80 -17.31
N GLY A 75 -19.56 -6.53 -16.09
CA GLY A 75 -18.99 -5.23 -15.70
C GLY A 75 -17.52 -5.05 -16.05
N ASN A 76 -16.87 -6.01 -16.71
CA ASN A 76 -15.42 -6.04 -16.97
C ASN A 76 -14.54 -6.01 -15.69
N ILE A 77 -15.12 -6.27 -14.52
CA ILE A 77 -14.38 -6.18 -13.25
C ILE A 77 -13.25 -7.21 -13.18
N SER A 78 -13.42 -8.37 -13.77
CA SER A 78 -12.34 -9.36 -13.90
C SER A 78 -11.12 -8.80 -14.63
N LEU A 79 -11.32 -8.14 -15.77
CA LEU A 79 -10.25 -7.50 -16.54
C LEU A 79 -9.56 -6.40 -15.72
N TYR A 80 -10.35 -5.51 -15.11
CA TYR A 80 -9.81 -4.39 -14.31
C TYR A 80 -9.08 -4.88 -13.06
N PHE A 81 -9.54 -5.98 -12.46
CA PHE A 81 -8.85 -6.63 -11.36
C PHE A 81 -7.44 -7.08 -11.77
N PHE A 82 -7.33 -7.81 -12.89
CA PHE A 82 -6.03 -8.24 -13.40
C PHE A 82 -5.15 -7.07 -13.81
N ASN A 83 -5.71 -6.02 -14.40
CA ASN A 83 -4.98 -4.78 -14.69
C ASN A 83 -4.44 -4.14 -13.41
N SER A 84 -5.26 -4.03 -12.35
CA SER A 84 -4.82 -3.50 -11.05
C SER A 84 -3.68 -4.33 -10.46
N VAL A 85 -3.76 -5.66 -10.53
CA VAL A 85 -2.73 -6.55 -10.01
C VAL A 85 -1.39 -6.32 -10.72
N TRP A 86 -1.37 -6.45 -12.06
CA TRP A 86 -0.08 -6.40 -12.77
C TRP A 86 0.53 -4.99 -12.77
N ILE A 87 -0.29 -3.92 -12.94
CA ILE A 87 0.18 -2.53 -12.88
C ILE A 87 0.79 -2.24 -11.49
N THR A 88 0.08 -2.65 -10.42
CA THR A 88 0.58 -2.48 -9.05
C THR A 88 1.86 -3.27 -8.83
N VAL A 89 1.90 -4.55 -9.18
CA VAL A 89 3.07 -5.42 -8.97
C VAL A 89 4.29 -4.89 -9.71
N VAL A 90 4.15 -4.55 -11.00
CA VAL A 90 5.26 -4.02 -11.80
C VAL A 90 5.76 -2.71 -11.20
N SER A 91 4.86 -1.78 -10.86
CA SER A 91 5.23 -0.49 -10.27
C SER A 91 5.95 -0.66 -8.93
N VAL A 92 5.45 -1.54 -8.04
CA VAL A 92 6.05 -1.80 -6.73
C VAL A 92 7.43 -2.43 -6.87
N VAL A 93 7.57 -3.49 -7.69
CA VAL A 93 8.85 -4.18 -7.88
C VAL A 93 9.90 -3.23 -8.43
N VAL A 94 9.56 -2.46 -9.46
CA VAL A 94 10.48 -1.48 -10.05
C VAL A 94 10.83 -0.39 -9.05
N THR A 95 9.85 0.20 -8.37
CA THR A 95 10.10 1.24 -7.36
C THR A 95 11.02 0.75 -6.26
N VAL A 96 10.72 -0.39 -5.65
CA VAL A 96 11.50 -0.92 -4.51
C VAL A 96 12.90 -1.30 -4.93
N LEU A 97 13.07 -1.93 -6.09
CA LEU A 97 14.39 -2.30 -6.61
C LEU A 97 15.24 -1.06 -6.88
N PHE A 98 14.72 -0.08 -7.63
CA PHE A 98 15.47 1.13 -7.96
C PHE A 98 15.71 1.99 -6.72
N ALA A 99 14.74 2.14 -5.82
CA ALA A 99 14.92 2.85 -4.55
C ALA A 99 16.01 2.19 -3.69
N SER A 100 16.06 0.85 -3.62
CA SER A 100 17.10 0.12 -2.91
C SER A 100 18.47 0.34 -3.52
N LEU A 101 18.60 0.31 -4.85
CA LEU A 101 19.86 0.60 -5.58
C LEU A 101 20.33 2.03 -5.33
N VAL A 102 19.42 3.01 -5.45
CA VAL A 102 19.71 4.44 -5.19
C VAL A 102 20.15 4.64 -3.74
N THR A 103 19.40 4.05 -2.78
CA THR A 103 19.74 4.14 -1.36
C THR A 103 21.11 3.51 -1.07
N PHE A 104 21.41 2.35 -1.65
CA PHE A 104 22.73 1.71 -1.53
C PHE A 104 23.84 2.62 -2.09
N ALA A 105 23.65 3.18 -3.28
CA ALA A 105 24.62 4.09 -3.87
C ALA A 105 24.86 5.35 -3.02
N ILE A 106 23.81 5.93 -2.45
CA ILE A 106 23.92 7.13 -1.60
C ILE A 106 24.61 6.82 -0.27
N THR A 107 24.31 5.69 0.37
CA THR A 107 24.75 5.39 1.74
C THR A 107 26.10 4.68 1.79
N ARG A 108 26.40 3.83 0.81
CA ARG A 108 27.56 2.93 0.83
C ARG A 108 28.68 3.35 -0.14
N MET A 109 28.32 4.00 -1.23
CA MET A 109 29.32 4.39 -2.22
C MET A 109 29.80 5.83 -2.01
N ARG A 110 31.08 6.11 -2.31
CA ARG A 110 31.66 7.45 -2.29
C ARG A 110 31.75 7.99 -3.71
N TRP A 111 30.88 8.93 -4.05
CA TRP A 111 30.86 9.58 -5.37
C TRP A 111 30.41 11.04 -5.27
N LYS A 112 30.88 11.85 -6.25
CA LYS A 112 30.53 13.28 -6.34
C LYS A 112 29.06 13.41 -6.75
N GLY A 113 28.27 14.22 -6.03
CA GLY A 113 26.86 14.46 -6.35
C GLY A 113 25.84 13.63 -5.55
N ARG A 114 26.26 12.69 -4.69
CA ARG A 114 25.34 11.88 -3.87
C ARG A 114 24.36 12.71 -3.06
N SER A 115 24.84 13.84 -2.48
CA SER A 115 23.99 14.75 -1.69
C SER A 115 23.00 15.52 -2.56
N LEU A 116 23.40 15.87 -3.80
CA LEU A 116 22.50 16.51 -4.77
C LEU A 116 21.37 15.56 -5.16
N VAL A 117 21.70 14.31 -5.50
CA VAL A 117 20.68 13.30 -5.86
C VAL A 117 19.75 13.05 -4.70
N LEU A 118 20.26 12.91 -3.46
CA LEU A 118 19.42 12.80 -2.28
C LEU A 118 18.52 14.04 -2.13
N GLY A 119 19.08 15.25 -2.29
CA GLY A 119 18.33 16.50 -2.23
C GLY A 119 17.19 16.55 -3.26
N LEU A 120 17.44 16.09 -4.50
CA LEU A 120 16.39 16.03 -5.53
C LEU A 120 15.23 15.11 -5.14
N PHE A 121 15.50 13.94 -4.56
CA PHE A 121 14.43 13.08 -4.04
C PHE A 121 13.70 13.71 -2.85
N MET A 122 14.41 14.42 -1.97
CA MET A 122 13.76 15.13 -0.85
C MET A 122 12.84 16.26 -1.35
N VAL A 123 13.26 17.02 -2.36
CA VAL A 123 12.40 18.02 -3.03
C VAL A 123 11.20 17.34 -3.68
N GLY A 124 11.37 16.15 -4.26
CA GLY A 124 10.29 15.36 -4.84
C GLY A 124 9.15 15.05 -3.85
N LEU A 125 9.45 14.87 -2.55
CA LEU A 125 8.44 14.68 -1.50
C LEU A 125 7.58 15.93 -1.25
N MET A 126 8.08 17.11 -1.59
CA MET A 126 7.37 18.37 -1.36
C MET A 126 6.40 18.70 -2.51
N ILE A 127 6.50 18.00 -3.63
CA ILE A 127 5.65 18.24 -4.80
C ILE A 127 4.27 17.63 -4.54
N PRO A 128 3.17 18.44 -4.52
CA PRO A 128 1.83 17.89 -4.39
C PRO A 128 1.49 17.01 -5.60
N VAL A 129 1.29 15.73 -5.37
CA VAL A 129 1.11 14.71 -6.43
C VAL A 129 0.04 15.11 -7.44
N HIS A 130 -1.15 15.50 -6.96
CA HIS A 130 -2.27 15.84 -7.84
C HIS A 130 -2.10 17.17 -8.60
N SER A 131 -1.23 18.07 -8.14
CA SER A 131 -0.90 19.31 -8.87
C SER A 131 -0.11 19.04 -10.16
N THR A 132 0.48 17.85 -10.28
CA THR A 132 1.26 17.45 -11.46
C THR A 132 0.40 16.81 -12.56
N LEU A 133 -0.90 16.61 -12.32
CA LEU A 133 -1.79 15.87 -13.21
C LEU A 133 -1.80 16.46 -14.63
N ILE A 134 -2.06 17.77 -14.76
CA ILE A 134 -2.11 18.45 -16.06
C ILE A 134 -0.74 18.48 -16.76
N PRO A 135 0.37 18.85 -16.08
CA PRO A 135 1.70 18.77 -16.69
C PRO A 135 2.08 17.35 -17.15
N LEU A 136 1.75 16.31 -16.36
CA LEU A 136 2.03 14.92 -16.73
C LEU A 136 1.16 14.47 -17.91
N PHE A 137 -0.12 14.81 -17.91
CA PHE A 137 -0.99 14.52 -19.07
C PHE A 137 -0.42 15.14 -20.35
N SER A 138 -0.02 16.42 -20.29
CA SER A 138 0.59 17.11 -21.43
C SER A 138 1.92 16.47 -21.87
N LEU A 139 2.73 15.98 -20.93
CA LEU A 139 3.96 15.26 -21.20
C LEU A 139 3.67 13.93 -21.89
N PHE A 140 2.76 13.13 -21.33
CA PHE A 140 2.39 11.83 -21.88
C PHE A 140 1.72 11.94 -23.26
N LEU A 141 0.96 13.01 -23.50
CA LEU A 141 0.42 13.30 -24.82
C LEU A 141 1.54 13.51 -25.86
N LYS A 142 2.56 14.31 -25.52
CA LYS A 142 3.73 14.55 -26.39
C LYS A 142 4.56 13.30 -26.62
N LEU A 143 4.62 12.40 -25.63
CA LEU A 143 5.37 11.13 -25.72
C LEU A 143 4.53 9.99 -26.32
N HIS A 144 3.29 10.23 -26.73
CA HIS A 144 2.34 9.20 -27.19
C HIS A 144 2.14 8.06 -26.19
N LEU A 145 2.14 8.39 -24.90
CA LEU A 145 1.92 7.46 -23.79
C LEU A 145 0.54 7.62 -23.12
N THR A 146 -0.29 8.55 -23.57
CA THR A 146 -1.70 8.62 -23.14
C THR A 146 -2.43 7.37 -23.62
N ASP A 147 -3.42 6.95 -22.84
CA ASP A 147 -4.19 5.74 -23.07
C ASP A 147 -3.33 4.47 -23.15
N HIS A 148 -2.26 4.44 -22.40
CA HIS A 148 -1.35 3.29 -22.28
C HIS A 148 -0.94 3.06 -20.84
N PRO A 149 -0.91 1.81 -20.34
CA PRO A 149 -0.58 1.51 -18.92
C PRO A 149 0.75 2.06 -18.42
N LEU A 150 1.71 2.29 -19.32
CA LEU A 150 3.00 2.89 -18.96
C LEU A 150 2.87 4.29 -18.37
N SER A 151 1.88 5.10 -18.76
CA SER A 151 1.64 6.42 -18.16
C SER A 151 1.37 6.30 -16.65
N VAL A 152 0.57 5.32 -16.28
CA VAL A 152 0.21 5.04 -14.89
C VAL A 152 1.41 4.46 -14.13
N ILE A 153 2.08 3.44 -14.70
CA ILE A 153 3.23 2.78 -14.10
C ILE A 153 4.37 3.77 -13.83
N LEU A 154 4.71 4.60 -14.80
CA LEU A 154 5.77 5.62 -14.67
C LEU A 154 5.42 6.66 -13.60
N SER A 155 4.15 7.08 -13.54
CA SER A 155 3.68 7.98 -12.51
C SER A 155 3.82 7.36 -11.11
N TYR A 156 3.37 6.12 -10.94
CA TYR A 156 3.48 5.41 -9.66
C TYR A 156 4.95 5.26 -9.21
N ILE A 157 5.84 4.87 -10.12
CA ILE A 157 7.26 4.76 -9.82
C ILE A 157 7.82 6.12 -9.40
N ALA A 158 7.55 7.18 -10.17
CA ALA A 158 8.10 8.50 -9.93
C ALA A 158 7.69 9.07 -8.55
N PHE A 159 6.42 8.92 -8.16
CA PHE A 159 5.92 9.47 -6.89
C PHE A 159 6.24 8.60 -5.67
N ASN A 160 6.37 7.28 -5.86
CA ASN A 160 6.70 6.39 -4.75
C ASN A 160 8.22 6.31 -4.47
N MET A 161 9.08 6.62 -5.45
CA MET A 161 10.54 6.59 -5.29
C MET A 161 11.03 7.45 -4.10
N PRO A 162 10.65 8.73 -3.96
CA PRO A 162 11.18 9.59 -2.89
C PRO A 162 10.87 9.05 -1.49
N ILE A 163 9.62 8.67 -1.22
CA ILE A 163 9.21 8.14 0.09
C ILE A 163 9.87 6.80 0.38
N THR A 164 9.99 5.93 -0.63
CA THR A 164 10.64 4.63 -0.49
C THR A 164 12.12 4.79 -0.15
N ILE A 165 12.83 5.69 -0.85
CA ILE A 165 14.24 6.01 -0.56
C ILE A 165 14.37 6.55 0.87
N MET A 166 13.51 7.46 1.30
CA MET A 166 13.55 8.06 2.64
C MET A 166 13.41 6.99 3.73
N ILE A 167 12.46 6.07 3.57
CA ILE A 167 12.27 4.97 4.52
C ILE A 167 13.50 4.05 4.55
N LEU A 168 14.00 3.66 3.37
CA LEU A 168 15.16 2.78 3.24
C LEU A 168 16.44 3.41 3.81
N LEU A 169 16.65 4.73 3.67
CA LEU A 169 17.84 5.43 4.16
C LEU A 169 18.08 5.18 5.66
N GLY A 170 17.04 5.28 6.49
CA GLY A 170 17.16 5.05 7.92
C GLY A 170 17.70 3.66 8.25
N PHE A 171 17.23 2.64 7.55
CA PHE A 171 17.66 1.26 7.74
C PHE A 171 19.06 0.99 7.17
N TYR A 172 19.36 1.52 6.01
CA TYR A 172 20.69 1.35 5.39
C TYR A 172 21.78 2.00 6.24
N TYR A 173 21.52 3.16 6.84
CA TYR A 173 22.48 3.76 7.78
C TYR A 173 22.70 2.94 9.04
N ALA A 174 21.71 2.15 9.45
CA ALA A 174 21.76 1.30 10.65
C ALA A 174 22.51 -0.02 10.43
N LEU A 175 22.68 -0.47 9.20
CA LEU A 175 23.38 -1.72 8.89
C LEU A 175 24.86 -1.62 9.26
N PRO A 176 25.44 -2.63 9.91
CA PRO A 176 26.86 -2.69 10.24
C PRO A 176 27.69 -2.77 8.95
N ARG A 177 28.70 -1.90 8.82
CA ARG A 177 29.59 -1.87 7.64
C ARG A 177 30.57 -3.02 7.61
N GLU A 178 30.86 -3.59 8.75
CA GLU A 178 31.82 -4.69 8.95
C GLU A 178 31.48 -5.90 8.10
N VAL A 179 30.19 -6.17 7.88
CA VAL A 179 29.70 -7.28 7.02
C VAL A 179 30.06 -7.03 5.55
N GLU A 180 29.93 -5.78 5.10
CA GLU A 180 30.26 -5.40 3.73
C GLU A 180 31.77 -5.36 3.52
N GLU A 181 32.52 -4.86 4.51
CA GLU A 181 34.00 -4.82 4.50
C GLU A 181 34.60 -6.23 4.47
N ALA A 182 34.07 -7.17 5.28
CA ALA A 182 34.47 -8.56 5.21
C ALA A 182 34.22 -9.18 3.82
N ALA A 183 33.06 -8.91 3.22
CA ALA A 183 32.77 -9.39 1.88
C ALA A 183 33.69 -8.80 0.80
N VAL A 184 34.15 -7.55 0.95
CA VAL A 184 35.18 -6.96 0.07
C VAL A 184 36.52 -7.68 0.23
N MET A 185 36.92 -8.01 1.46
CA MET A 185 38.15 -8.78 1.72
C MET A 185 38.06 -10.19 1.12
N ASP A 186 36.87 -10.79 1.05
CA ASP A 186 36.60 -12.07 0.39
C ASP A 186 36.51 -11.95 -1.15
N GLY A 187 36.82 -10.76 -1.72
CA GLY A 187 36.80 -10.52 -3.16
C GLY A 187 35.41 -10.39 -3.79
N CYS A 188 34.38 -10.13 -3.02
CA CYS A 188 33.04 -9.91 -3.55
C CYS A 188 32.94 -8.59 -4.33
N SER A 189 32.33 -8.66 -5.52
CA SER A 189 32.01 -7.44 -6.30
C SER A 189 30.87 -6.66 -5.63
N VAL A 190 30.79 -5.35 -5.90
CA VAL A 190 29.74 -4.45 -5.39
C VAL A 190 28.33 -4.99 -5.68
N HIS A 191 28.10 -5.52 -6.89
CA HIS A 191 26.80 -6.13 -7.23
C HIS A 191 26.48 -7.35 -6.37
N ARG A 192 27.50 -8.19 -6.08
CA ARG A 192 27.30 -9.36 -5.20
C ARG A 192 27.02 -8.94 -3.77
N ILE A 193 27.69 -7.91 -3.26
CA ILE A 193 27.43 -7.32 -1.95
C ILE A 193 25.99 -6.81 -1.88
N PHE A 194 25.56 -6.03 -2.88
CA PHE A 194 24.19 -5.52 -2.91
C PHE A 194 23.16 -6.65 -2.91
N PHE A 195 23.19 -7.55 -3.90
CA PHE A 195 22.12 -8.54 -4.08
C PHE A 195 22.14 -9.70 -3.08
N ARG A 196 23.34 -10.10 -2.59
CA ARG A 196 23.47 -11.26 -1.71
C ARG A 196 23.62 -10.94 -0.23
N ILE A 197 23.93 -9.70 0.12
CA ILE A 197 24.18 -9.30 1.51
C ILE A 197 23.21 -8.20 1.90
N VAL A 198 23.30 -7.02 1.30
CA VAL A 198 22.55 -5.85 1.75
C VAL A 198 21.04 -6.01 1.50
N LEU A 199 20.64 -6.44 0.32
CA LEU A 199 19.24 -6.60 -0.05
C LEU A 199 18.52 -7.63 0.85
N PRO A 200 19.06 -8.83 1.14
CA PRO A 200 18.49 -9.76 2.10
C PRO A 200 18.45 -9.23 3.54
N MET A 201 19.51 -8.54 3.99
CA MET A 201 19.54 -7.93 5.34
C MET A 201 18.48 -6.85 5.53
N THR A 202 18.05 -6.20 4.45
CA THR A 202 17.00 -5.17 4.46
C THR A 202 15.63 -5.70 4.07
N SER A 203 15.43 -7.02 3.97
CA SER A 203 14.18 -7.64 3.51
C SER A 203 12.95 -7.22 4.32
N SER A 204 13.08 -6.97 5.62
CA SER A 204 11.99 -6.51 6.48
C SER A 204 11.48 -5.13 6.05
N VAL A 205 12.37 -4.15 5.92
CA VAL A 205 11.98 -2.79 5.49
C VAL A 205 11.57 -2.76 4.01
N ILE A 206 12.18 -3.58 3.17
CA ILE A 206 11.77 -3.75 1.77
C ILE A 206 10.32 -4.24 1.70
N SER A 207 9.95 -5.24 2.48
CA SER A 207 8.58 -5.73 2.55
C SER A 207 7.62 -4.64 3.03
N THR A 208 8.00 -3.87 4.04
CA THR A 208 7.19 -2.74 4.56
C THR A 208 6.97 -1.67 3.48
N THR A 209 8.03 -1.25 2.78
CA THR A 209 7.90 -0.26 1.70
C THR A 209 7.10 -0.80 0.52
N ALA A 210 7.26 -2.08 0.18
CA ALA A 210 6.48 -2.72 -0.88
C ALA A 210 4.97 -2.71 -0.56
N ILE A 211 4.59 -2.99 0.69
CA ILE A 211 3.18 -2.96 1.12
C ILE A 211 2.63 -1.53 1.07
N ILE A 212 3.38 -0.55 1.56
CA ILE A 212 2.97 0.86 1.50
C ILE A 212 2.72 1.26 0.05
N ASN A 213 3.66 1.00 -0.85
CA ASN A 213 3.52 1.30 -2.28
C ASN A 213 2.36 0.53 -2.92
N MET A 214 2.14 -0.74 -2.53
CA MET A 214 1.02 -1.55 -3.00
C MET A 214 -0.32 -0.90 -2.61
N ILE A 215 -0.48 -0.46 -1.35
CA ILE A 215 -1.69 0.17 -0.87
C ILE A 215 -1.96 1.47 -1.64
N TYR A 216 -0.94 2.32 -1.85
CA TYR A 216 -1.08 3.55 -2.62
C TYR A 216 -1.47 3.29 -4.07
N ASN A 217 -0.75 2.41 -4.77
CA ASN A 217 -1.00 2.12 -6.18
C ASN A 217 -2.35 1.44 -6.39
N TRP A 218 -2.75 0.53 -5.49
CA TRP A 218 -4.01 -0.19 -5.58
C TRP A 218 -5.23 0.71 -5.44
N ASN A 219 -5.16 1.72 -4.56
CA ASN A 219 -6.26 2.65 -4.30
C ASN A 219 -6.23 3.88 -5.21
N GLU A 220 -5.22 4.01 -6.06
CA GLU A 220 -5.10 5.16 -6.93
C GLU A 220 -6.19 5.14 -8.02
N PHE A 221 -6.85 6.27 -8.17
CA PHE A 221 -7.97 6.47 -9.08
C PHE A 221 -7.71 7.58 -10.10
N ILE A 222 -7.09 8.69 -9.65
CA ILE A 222 -7.07 9.94 -10.40
C ILE A 222 -6.19 9.83 -11.65
N PHE A 223 -5.00 9.25 -11.54
CA PHE A 223 -4.10 9.07 -12.69
C PHE A 223 -4.70 8.12 -13.71
N VAL A 224 -5.25 6.99 -13.24
CA VAL A 224 -5.89 6.03 -14.16
C VAL A 224 -7.07 6.68 -14.86
N ASN A 225 -7.95 7.35 -14.13
CA ASN A 225 -9.12 8.01 -14.69
C ASN A 225 -8.77 9.16 -15.66
N THR A 226 -7.58 9.77 -15.50
CA THR A 226 -7.13 10.88 -16.34
C THR A 226 -6.35 10.40 -17.56
N PHE A 227 -5.52 9.38 -17.42
CA PHE A 227 -4.60 8.96 -18.48
C PHE A 227 -5.12 7.82 -19.34
N ILE A 228 -6.11 7.04 -18.84
CA ILE A 228 -6.64 5.85 -19.50
C ILE A 228 -8.10 6.09 -19.90
N SER A 229 -8.36 5.99 -21.19
CA SER A 229 -9.70 6.10 -21.78
C SER A 229 -10.24 4.73 -22.20
N THR A 230 -9.38 3.88 -22.75
CA THR A 230 -9.73 2.55 -23.26
C THR A 230 -10.03 1.57 -22.13
N ASP A 231 -11.17 0.92 -22.18
CA ASP A 231 -11.64 -0.01 -21.15
C ASP A 231 -10.65 -1.15 -20.87
N SER A 232 -9.95 -1.64 -21.89
CA SER A 232 -8.99 -2.74 -21.73
C SER A 232 -7.81 -2.42 -20.80
N TYR A 233 -7.57 -1.15 -20.47
CA TYR A 233 -6.45 -0.72 -19.62
C TYR A 233 -6.89 -0.13 -18.27
N LYS A 234 -8.19 0.02 -18.05
CA LYS A 234 -8.72 0.53 -16.79
C LYS A 234 -8.40 -0.39 -15.62
N THR A 235 -8.25 0.22 -14.44
CA THR A 235 -8.08 -0.50 -13.17
C THR A 235 -9.41 -0.62 -12.42
N LEU A 236 -9.40 -1.44 -11.39
CA LEU A 236 -10.56 -1.77 -10.58
C LEU A 236 -11.21 -0.54 -9.94
N THR A 237 -10.41 0.42 -9.48
CA THR A 237 -10.89 1.66 -8.86
C THR A 237 -11.72 2.51 -9.82
N VAL A 238 -11.36 2.55 -11.10
CA VAL A 238 -12.13 3.24 -12.15
C VAL A 238 -13.33 2.42 -12.59
N GLY A 239 -13.25 1.10 -12.52
CA GLY A 239 -14.32 0.18 -12.93
C GLY A 239 -15.66 0.37 -12.20
N VAL A 240 -15.63 0.91 -10.98
CA VAL A 240 -16.85 1.25 -10.21
C VAL A 240 -17.75 2.20 -11.01
N GLN A 241 -17.18 3.09 -11.81
CA GLN A 241 -17.93 4.07 -12.62
C GLN A 241 -18.85 3.41 -13.67
N ASN A 242 -18.57 2.19 -14.09
CA ASN A 242 -19.38 1.48 -15.08
C ASN A 242 -20.80 1.19 -14.58
N PHE A 243 -21.03 1.21 -13.26
CA PHE A 243 -22.33 0.96 -12.64
C PHE A 243 -23.08 2.25 -12.28
N ILE A 244 -22.51 3.42 -12.60
CA ILE A 244 -23.12 4.73 -12.45
C ILE A 244 -23.71 5.14 -13.79
N GLY A 245 -25.00 4.88 -13.99
CA GLY A 245 -25.71 5.26 -15.22
C GLY A 245 -26.25 6.69 -15.15
N GLN A 246 -26.57 7.25 -16.30
CA GLN A 246 -27.12 8.61 -16.42
C GLN A 246 -28.50 8.73 -15.77
N TYR A 247 -29.30 7.66 -15.78
CA TYR A 247 -30.67 7.62 -15.25
C TYR A 247 -30.85 6.66 -14.07
N THR A 248 -30.02 5.62 -14.00
CA THR A 248 -30.10 4.60 -12.95
C THR A 248 -28.70 4.19 -12.52
N THR A 249 -28.50 4.06 -11.21
CA THR A 249 -27.27 3.56 -10.62
C THR A 249 -27.54 2.17 -10.03
N ASP A 250 -26.66 1.22 -10.32
CA ASP A 250 -26.74 -0.12 -9.74
C ASP A 250 -25.91 -0.18 -8.45
N TRP A 251 -26.56 0.12 -7.34
CA TRP A 251 -25.92 0.21 -6.03
C TRP A 251 -25.40 -1.14 -5.52
N GLY A 252 -26.13 -2.22 -5.80
CA GLY A 252 -25.70 -3.57 -5.45
C GLY A 252 -24.41 -3.97 -6.19
N ALA A 253 -24.33 -3.64 -7.48
CA ALA A 253 -23.14 -3.86 -8.30
C ALA A 253 -21.93 -3.00 -7.82
N ILE A 254 -22.18 -1.72 -7.45
CA ILE A 254 -21.15 -0.87 -6.84
C ILE A 254 -20.64 -1.51 -5.54
N GLY A 255 -21.55 -1.95 -4.65
CA GLY A 255 -21.16 -2.62 -3.42
C GLY A 255 -20.34 -3.88 -3.63
N ALA A 256 -20.74 -4.72 -4.59
CA ALA A 256 -20.01 -5.93 -4.95
C ALA A 256 -18.61 -5.61 -5.52
N THR A 257 -18.50 -4.59 -6.37
CA THR A 257 -17.20 -4.14 -6.92
C THR A 257 -16.28 -3.62 -5.83
N LEU A 258 -16.80 -2.79 -4.91
CA LEU A 258 -16.03 -2.27 -3.78
C LEU A 258 -15.57 -3.41 -2.85
N MET A 259 -16.44 -4.41 -2.61
CA MET A 259 -16.08 -5.57 -1.79
C MET A 259 -14.96 -6.40 -2.45
N ILE A 260 -15.05 -6.63 -3.77
CA ILE A 260 -13.96 -7.27 -4.53
C ILE A 260 -12.66 -6.44 -4.43
N SER A 261 -12.77 -5.11 -4.49
CA SER A 261 -11.60 -4.21 -4.45
C SER A 261 -10.87 -4.22 -3.12
N ILE A 262 -11.57 -4.45 -2.01
CA ILE A 262 -10.96 -4.48 -0.68
C ILE A 262 -10.22 -5.81 -0.41
N MET A 263 -10.68 -6.92 -1.00
CA MET A 263 -10.18 -8.26 -0.68
C MET A 263 -8.66 -8.43 -0.87
N PRO A 264 -8.04 -7.97 -1.98
CA PRO A 264 -6.58 -8.14 -2.14
C PRO A 264 -5.77 -7.40 -1.09
N ILE A 265 -6.21 -6.21 -0.67
CA ILE A 265 -5.53 -5.44 0.38
C ILE A 265 -5.63 -6.17 1.72
N LEU A 266 -6.81 -6.68 2.07
CA LEU A 266 -7.01 -7.45 3.30
C LEU A 266 -6.15 -8.72 3.30
N ILE A 267 -6.14 -9.46 2.20
CA ILE A 267 -5.33 -10.67 2.06
C ILE A 267 -3.83 -10.33 2.18
N ALA A 268 -3.36 -9.32 1.46
CA ALA A 268 -1.97 -8.87 1.54
C ALA A 268 -1.59 -8.45 2.97
N PHE A 269 -2.46 -7.70 3.65
CA PHE A 269 -2.24 -7.30 5.04
C PHE A 269 -2.16 -8.51 5.98
N LEU A 270 -3.06 -9.48 5.86
CA LEU A 270 -3.05 -10.68 6.71
C LEU A 270 -1.78 -11.52 6.51
N ILE A 271 -1.30 -11.64 5.26
CA ILE A 271 -0.08 -12.40 4.96
C ILE A 271 1.18 -11.67 5.45
N LEU A 272 1.19 -10.35 5.34
CA LEU A 272 2.40 -9.53 5.53
C LEU A 272 2.42 -8.77 6.86
N SER A 273 1.37 -8.88 7.69
CA SER A 273 1.22 -8.14 8.96
C SER A 273 2.42 -8.32 9.90
N ASN A 274 2.94 -9.55 10.04
CA ASN A 274 4.10 -9.84 10.88
C ASN A 274 5.36 -9.09 10.39
N ARG A 275 5.56 -9.00 9.07
CA ARG A 275 6.71 -8.29 8.48
C ARG A 275 6.60 -6.78 8.67
N ILE A 276 5.38 -6.23 8.63
CA ILE A 276 5.13 -4.82 8.90
C ILE A 276 5.52 -4.49 10.35
N VAL A 277 5.07 -5.29 11.31
CA VAL A 277 5.38 -5.09 12.72
C VAL A 277 6.88 -5.18 12.97
N GLU A 278 7.57 -6.18 12.42
CA GLU A 278 9.03 -6.32 12.50
C GLU A 278 9.75 -5.12 11.91
N GLY A 279 9.31 -4.63 10.73
CA GLY A 279 9.91 -3.48 10.06
C GLY A 279 9.76 -2.18 10.83
N ILE A 280 8.57 -1.90 11.39
CA ILE A 280 8.32 -0.70 12.21
C ILE A 280 9.10 -0.79 13.54
N ALA A 281 9.09 -1.96 14.20
CA ALA A 281 9.81 -2.16 15.45
C ALA A 281 11.31 -1.97 15.28
N ALA A 282 11.92 -2.49 14.21
CA ALA A 282 13.35 -2.30 13.93
C ALA A 282 13.72 -0.84 13.67
N GLY A 283 12.80 -0.01 13.15
CA GLY A 283 13.00 1.43 12.97
C GLY A 283 12.85 2.26 14.25
N SER A 284 12.12 1.75 15.26
CA SER A 284 11.81 2.47 16.50
C SER A 284 12.81 2.24 17.66
N VAL A 285 13.71 1.28 17.55
CA VAL A 285 14.70 0.93 18.60
C VAL A 285 15.91 1.87 18.65
N LYS A 286 15.81 3.08 18.11
CA LYS A 286 16.80 4.16 18.27
C LYS A 286 16.19 5.34 19.00
N GLY A 287 15.89 5.14 20.27
CA GLY A 287 15.64 6.15 21.28
C GLY A 287 16.49 5.85 22.49
#